data_247a192491c27a3eeaf21f7dc4a0d632
#
_entry.id   247a192491c27a3eeaf21f7dc4a0d632
#
_cell.length_a   1.000
_cell.length_b   1.000
_cell.length_c   1.000
_cell.angle_alpha   90.00
_cell.angle_beta   90.00
_cell.angle_gamma   90.00
#
_symmetry.space_group_name_H-M   'P 1'
#
loop_
_entity.id
_entity.type
_entity.pdbx_description
1 polymer ?
#
loop_
_entity_poly.entity_id
_entity_poly.type
_entity_poly.pdbx_seq_one_letter_code
_entity_poly.pdbx_strand_id
1 'polypeptide(L)'
;MKYIISQADLADLKAKVQSWLSANCRNPYYYKTKKRITAYLNLCTYFYIEETTLTKLIKKYFKNATKTFYRWAQKIMTAYYSDNLDLLLFKTTKPQNLNYQYSLNSREKVCDLYFDYKNLQAGGMWSLFNNLKIGFHDVKNSEVPKNIKTFYRWIKSDPRWKELKQQIKQTKRHFKRYEVSEIGLLQMDAKIITTSNFPVDKKYYIYDFIDEITRIVFGYVYDSLGTNNAINAVQRAMKDFGELGITIKRLRTDNAPEFTTTNWSNKKSYKVKERPFTTFLSRNGIVHETTPIRSPQSNGKIERFHQHYTKLFYAKDKNLNQNELQHYLNKYYYFYNFERCHSSLNTKTPFQKLQEFLTK
;
A
#
# COMPACT_ATOMS: atom_id res chain seq x y z
N MET A 1 13.94 -23.26 -52.41
CA MET A 1 13.54 -23.16 -51.00
C MET A 1 14.31 -22.04 -50.28
N LYS A 2 13.91 -20.79 -50.48
CA LYS A 2 14.67 -19.57 -50.11
C LYS A 2 14.87 -19.34 -48.59
N TYR A 3 14.15 -20.07 -47.73
CA TYR A 3 14.11 -19.77 -46.27
C TYR A 3 14.42 -21.00 -45.40
N ILE A 4 14.85 -22.10 -45.97
CA ILE A 4 15.29 -23.30 -45.29
C ILE A 4 16.78 -23.49 -45.61
N ILE A 5 17.61 -23.65 -44.58
CA ILE A 5 19.04 -23.92 -44.77
C ILE A 5 19.23 -25.30 -45.39
N SER A 6 20.28 -25.52 -46.17
CA SER A 6 20.53 -26.81 -46.79
C SER A 6 20.70 -27.91 -45.75
N GLN A 7 20.45 -29.17 -46.12
CA GLN A 7 20.61 -30.28 -45.20
C GLN A 7 22.10 -30.48 -44.82
N ALA A 8 22.99 -30.20 -45.76
CA ALA A 8 24.45 -30.27 -45.53
C ALA A 8 24.91 -29.23 -44.49
N ASP A 9 24.39 -27.99 -44.57
CA ASP A 9 24.77 -26.91 -43.66
C ASP A 9 24.06 -26.96 -42.30
N LEU A 10 22.97 -27.75 -42.17
CA LEU A 10 22.15 -27.76 -40.96
C LEU A 10 22.91 -28.32 -39.75
N ALA A 11 23.77 -29.33 -39.96
CA ALA A 11 24.56 -29.91 -38.89
C ALA A 11 25.62 -28.93 -38.36
N ASP A 12 26.34 -28.26 -39.30
CA ASP A 12 27.33 -27.24 -38.96
C ASP A 12 26.68 -26.02 -38.24
N LEU A 13 25.54 -25.53 -38.74
CA LEU A 13 24.79 -24.48 -38.08
C LEU A 13 24.38 -24.86 -36.66
N LYS A 14 23.93 -26.12 -36.43
CA LYS A 14 23.54 -26.58 -35.07
C LYS A 14 24.74 -26.53 -34.13
N ALA A 15 25.91 -27.02 -34.55
CA ALA A 15 27.14 -27.02 -33.75
C ALA A 15 27.58 -25.57 -33.40
N LYS A 16 27.68 -24.72 -34.42
CA LYS A 16 28.03 -23.29 -34.26
C LYS A 16 27.07 -22.56 -33.31
N VAL A 17 25.77 -22.75 -33.49
CA VAL A 17 24.75 -22.14 -32.63
C VAL A 17 24.83 -22.65 -31.19
N GLN A 18 25.09 -23.92 -30.98
CA GLN A 18 25.21 -24.47 -29.63
C GLN A 18 26.39 -23.88 -28.87
N SER A 19 27.57 -23.81 -29.52
CA SER A 19 28.76 -23.16 -28.96
C SER A 19 28.52 -21.69 -28.67
N TRP A 20 27.97 -20.97 -29.64
CA TRP A 20 27.66 -19.55 -29.49
C TRP A 20 26.65 -19.26 -28.38
N LEU A 21 25.57 -20.07 -28.22
CA LEU A 21 24.61 -19.96 -27.15
C LEU A 21 25.26 -20.18 -25.77
N SER A 22 26.16 -21.10 -25.65
CA SER A 22 26.90 -21.34 -24.40
C SER A 22 27.74 -20.14 -24.01
N ALA A 23 28.44 -19.52 -24.97
CA ALA A 23 29.23 -18.31 -24.74
C ALA A 23 28.38 -17.09 -24.37
N ASN A 24 27.16 -17.00 -24.88
CA ASN A 24 26.27 -15.85 -24.70
C ASN A 24 25.18 -16.05 -23.60
N CYS A 25 25.30 -17.06 -22.74
CA CYS A 25 24.26 -17.40 -21.75
C CYS A 25 23.96 -16.28 -20.73
N ARG A 26 24.89 -15.35 -20.49
CA ARG A 26 24.71 -14.17 -19.61
C ARG A 26 24.01 -12.99 -20.27
N ASN A 27 23.76 -13.04 -21.58
CA ASN A 27 23.09 -11.95 -22.30
C ASN A 27 21.62 -11.82 -21.83
N PRO A 28 21.13 -10.62 -21.52
CA PRO A 28 19.73 -10.40 -21.08
C PRO A 28 18.67 -10.90 -22.07
N TYR A 29 19.03 -11.00 -23.35
CA TYR A 29 18.13 -11.45 -24.40
C TYR A 29 18.33 -12.93 -24.79
N TYR A 30 19.20 -13.64 -24.07
CA TYR A 30 19.55 -15.03 -24.34
C TYR A 30 18.34 -15.94 -24.56
N TYR A 31 17.44 -15.98 -23.57
CA TYR A 31 16.28 -16.88 -23.65
C TYR A 31 15.36 -16.61 -24.85
N LYS A 32 15.17 -15.33 -25.18
CA LYS A 32 14.35 -14.95 -26.33
C LYS A 32 14.99 -15.31 -27.64
N THR A 33 16.30 -15.11 -27.76
CA THR A 33 17.10 -15.47 -28.92
C THR A 33 17.16 -16.99 -29.08
N LYS A 34 17.53 -17.73 -28.02
CA LYS A 34 17.55 -19.19 -27.97
C LYS A 34 16.22 -19.79 -28.45
N LYS A 35 15.09 -19.32 -27.89
CA LYS A 35 13.77 -19.83 -28.27
C LYS A 35 13.50 -19.72 -29.77
N ARG A 36 13.87 -18.63 -30.41
CA ARG A 36 13.64 -18.41 -31.84
C ARG A 36 14.55 -19.24 -32.73
N ILE A 37 15.83 -19.34 -32.37
CA ILE A 37 16.80 -20.15 -33.08
C ILE A 37 16.43 -21.64 -32.98
N THR A 38 16.14 -22.13 -31.79
CA THR A 38 15.71 -23.52 -31.57
C THR A 38 14.46 -23.87 -32.39
N ALA A 39 13.47 -22.95 -32.41
CA ALA A 39 12.27 -23.14 -33.21
C ALA A 39 12.58 -23.26 -34.72
N TYR A 40 13.53 -22.46 -35.23
CA TYR A 40 13.96 -22.53 -36.63
C TYR A 40 14.73 -23.83 -36.93
N LEU A 41 15.71 -24.21 -36.08
CA LEU A 41 16.50 -25.44 -36.26
C LEU A 41 15.61 -26.69 -36.23
N ASN A 42 14.65 -26.74 -35.28
CA ASN A 42 13.69 -27.85 -35.24
C ASN A 42 12.81 -27.88 -36.48
N LEU A 43 12.33 -26.74 -36.95
CA LEU A 43 11.56 -26.68 -38.19
C LEU A 43 12.40 -27.20 -39.37
N CYS A 44 13.66 -26.78 -39.56
CA CYS A 44 14.52 -27.26 -40.61
C CYS A 44 14.80 -28.78 -40.48
N THR A 45 15.03 -29.30 -39.28
CA THR A 45 15.25 -30.72 -39.03
C THR A 45 14.03 -31.54 -39.50
N TYR A 46 12.85 -31.15 -39.07
CA TYR A 46 11.63 -31.89 -39.42
C TYR A 46 11.19 -31.67 -40.87
N PHE A 47 11.61 -30.58 -41.51
CA PHE A 47 11.38 -30.37 -42.92
C PHE A 47 12.06 -31.43 -43.78
N TYR A 48 13.23 -31.93 -43.33
CA TYR A 48 13.96 -32.98 -44.04
C TYR A 48 13.64 -34.41 -43.59
N ILE A 49 12.96 -34.57 -42.46
CA ILE A 49 12.61 -35.89 -41.92
C ILE A 49 11.18 -36.27 -42.21
N GLU A 50 10.25 -35.30 -42.07
CA GLU A 50 8.83 -35.52 -42.25
C GLU A 50 8.39 -35.06 -43.66
N GLU A 51 7.63 -35.87 -44.39
CA GLU A 51 6.97 -35.48 -45.64
C GLU A 51 5.79 -34.51 -45.34
N THR A 52 6.11 -33.36 -44.83
CA THR A 52 5.13 -32.40 -44.40
C THR A 52 5.36 -31.02 -44.99
N THR A 53 4.33 -30.23 -45.14
CA THR A 53 4.42 -28.90 -45.76
C THR A 53 5.07 -27.89 -44.83
N LEU A 54 5.86 -26.96 -45.39
CA LEU A 54 6.44 -25.84 -44.63
C LEU A 54 5.41 -25.08 -43.83
N THR A 55 4.17 -24.91 -44.33
CA THR A 55 3.08 -24.25 -43.65
C THR A 55 2.69 -24.94 -42.33
N LYS A 56 2.63 -26.29 -42.34
CA LYS A 56 2.33 -27.09 -41.14
C LYS A 56 3.44 -26.94 -40.11
N LEU A 57 4.68 -26.92 -40.52
CA LEU A 57 5.83 -26.72 -39.61
C LEU A 57 5.89 -25.29 -39.00
N ILE A 58 5.59 -24.28 -39.82
CA ILE A 58 5.46 -22.90 -39.28
C ILE A 58 4.35 -22.83 -38.22
N LYS A 59 3.21 -23.48 -38.45
CA LYS A 59 2.12 -23.55 -37.49
C LYS A 59 2.59 -24.22 -36.17
N LYS A 60 3.32 -25.33 -36.26
CA LYS A 60 3.83 -26.12 -35.12
C LYS A 60 4.87 -25.34 -34.30
N TYR A 61 5.89 -24.78 -34.94
CA TYR A 61 7.06 -24.19 -34.26
C TYR A 61 6.98 -22.67 -34.06
N PHE A 62 6.23 -21.98 -34.91
CA PHE A 62 6.04 -20.52 -34.86
C PHE A 62 4.61 -20.06 -34.55
N LYS A 63 3.72 -21.00 -34.21
CA LYS A 63 2.33 -20.72 -33.80
C LYS A 63 1.61 -19.79 -34.79
N ASN A 64 1.63 -20.09 -36.09
CA ASN A 64 1.07 -19.28 -37.17
C ASN A 64 1.72 -17.91 -37.40
N ALA A 65 2.82 -17.59 -36.74
CA ALA A 65 3.51 -16.31 -36.91
C ALA A 65 4.43 -16.31 -38.17
N THR A 66 3.86 -16.43 -39.33
CA THR A 66 4.54 -16.58 -40.64
C THR A 66 5.56 -15.46 -40.90
N LYS A 67 5.17 -14.20 -40.66
CA LYS A 67 6.12 -13.06 -40.77
C LYS A 67 7.31 -13.19 -39.84
N THR A 68 7.10 -13.72 -38.63
CA THR A 68 8.16 -13.96 -37.66
C THR A 68 9.09 -15.07 -38.13
N PHE A 69 8.55 -16.15 -38.70
CA PHE A 69 9.36 -17.21 -39.29
C PHE A 69 10.28 -16.67 -40.38
N TYR A 70 9.76 -16.04 -41.43
CA TYR A 70 10.56 -15.54 -42.55
C TYR A 70 11.64 -14.54 -42.10
N ARG A 71 11.31 -13.63 -41.21
CA ARG A 71 12.28 -12.69 -40.64
C ARG A 71 13.43 -13.40 -39.91
N TRP A 72 13.12 -14.46 -39.14
CA TRP A 72 14.13 -15.18 -38.39
C TRP A 72 14.92 -16.15 -39.31
N ALA A 73 14.29 -16.80 -40.24
CA ALA A 73 14.94 -17.61 -41.25
C ALA A 73 16.00 -16.79 -42.00
N GLN A 74 15.61 -15.65 -42.54
CA GLN A 74 16.52 -14.74 -43.22
C GLN A 74 17.67 -14.28 -42.30
N LYS A 75 17.37 -13.90 -41.07
CA LYS A 75 18.35 -13.44 -40.11
C LYS A 75 19.36 -14.54 -39.76
N ILE A 76 18.90 -15.76 -39.52
CA ILE A 76 19.76 -16.91 -39.20
C ILE A 76 20.63 -17.28 -40.37
N MET A 77 20.08 -17.35 -41.57
CA MET A 77 20.84 -17.66 -42.78
C MET A 77 21.92 -16.59 -43.05
N THR A 78 21.55 -15.30 -42.95
CA THR A 78 22.52 -14.21 -43.08
C THR A 78 23.64 -14.33 -42.06
N ALA A 79 23.30 -14.57 -40.76
CA ALA A 79 24.29 -14.71 -39.70
C ALA A 79 25.21 -15.92 -39.92
N TYR A 80 24.68 -17.04 -40.41
CA TYR A 80 25.42 -18.24 -40.70
C TYR A 80 26.41 -18.05 -41.86
N TYR A 81 25.91 -17.56 -43.00
CA TYR A 81 26.75 -17.40 -44.21
C TYR A 81 27.73 -16.21 -44.09
N SER A 82 27.52 -15.27 -43.19
CA SER A 82 28.51 -14.22 -42.87
C SER A 82 29.46 -14.60 -41.71
N ASP A 83 29.34 -15.82 -41.21
CA ASP A 83 30.07 -16.34 -40.03
C ASP A 83 30.02 -15.41 -38.81
N ASN A 84 28.88 -14.70 -38.65
CA ASN A 84 28.68 -13.72 -37.58
C ASN A 84 27.34 -13.96 -36.84
N LEU A 85 27.38 -14.89 -35.88
CA LEU A 85 26.20 -15.24 -35.10
C LEU A 85 25.75 -14.13 -34.12
N ASP A 86 26.54 -13.09 -33.84
CA ASP A 86 26.16 -11.97 -33.01
C ASP A 86 25.05 -11.12 -33.65
N LEU A 87 24.87 -11.23 -34.93
CA LEU A 87 23.71 -10.68 -35.63
C LEU A 87 22.37 -11.25 -35.11
N LEU A 88 22.40 -12.44 -34.49
CA LEU A 88 21.18 -13.06 -33.91
C LEU A 88 20.75 -12.47 -32.60
N LEU A 89 21.60 -11.74 -31.89
CA LEU A 89 21.21 -11.10 -30.63
C LEU A 89 20.07 -10.14 -30.84
N PHE A 90 19.11 -10.18 -29.92
CA PHE A 90 18.10 -9.15 -29.86
C PHE A 90 18.74 -7.83 -29.47
N LYS A 91 18.58 -6.82 -30.28
CA LYS A 91 18.92 -5.45 -29.89
C LYS A 91 17.78 -4.88 -29.04
N THR A 92 18.13 -4.04 -28.06
CA THR A 92 17.11 -3.27 -27.34
C THR A 92 16.36 -2.38 -28.32
N THR A 93 15.05 -2.37 -28.23
CA THR A 93 14.20 -1.41 -28.96
C THR A 93 14.03 -0.11 -28.18
N LYS A 94 14.69 0.01 -27.02
CA LYS A 94 14.65 1.27 -26.26
C LYS A 94 15.40 2.33 -27.03
N PRO A 95 14.87 3.55 -27.16
CA PRO A 95 15.60 4.69 -27.72
C PRO A 95 16.93 4.86 -27.00
N GLN A 96 18.02 5.07 -27.73
CA GLN A 96 19.33 5.32 -27.12
C GLN A 96 19.34 6.67 -26.39
N ASN A 97 18.62 7.64 -26.91
CA ASN A 97 18.36 8.92 -26.24
C ASN A 97 16.97 8.86 -25.59
N LEU A 98 16.94 8.62 -24.29
CA LEU A 98 15.74 8.71 -23.49
C LEU A 98 15.54 10.22 -23.18
N ASN A 99 14.66 10.88 -23.91
CA ASN A 99 14.13 12.18 -23.48
C ASN A 99 13.31 11.94 -22.21
N TYR A 100 13.95 12.11 -21.06
CA TYR A 100 13.26 12.10 -19.79
C TYR A 100 12.42 13.36 -19.66
N GLN A 101 11.10 13.22 -19.72
CA GLN A 101 10.16 14.33 -19.49
C GLN A 101 10.26 14.86 -18.05
N TYR A 102 10.88 14.10 -17.14
CA TYR A 102 11.01 14.40 -15.72
C TYR A 102 12.46 14.16 -15.29
N SER A 103 12.97 14.99 -14.38
CA SER A 103 14.31 14.83 -13.81
C SER A 103 14.39 13.57 -12.92
N LEU A 104 15.61 13.06 -12.73
CA LEU A 104 15.85 11.98 -11.76
C LEU A 104 15.48 12.43 -10.34
N ASN A 105 15.79 13.66 -9.97
CA ASN A 105 15.45 14.25 -8.67
C ASN A 105 13.93 14.28 -8.44
N SER A 106 13.11 14.63 -9.44
CA SER A 106 11.65 14.56 -9.34
C SER A 106 11.16 13.14 -9.07
N ARG A 107 11.78 12.15 -9.69
CA ARG A 107 11.46 10.74 -9.47
C ARG A 107 11.83 10.30 -8.05
N GLU A 108 13.01 10.64 -7.57
CA GLU A 108 13.50 10.31 -6.23
C GLU A 108 12.58 10.91 -5.17
N LYS A 109 12.29 12.20 -5.23
CA LYS A 109 11.35 12.88 -4.33
C LYS A 109 10.00 12.17 -4.25
N VAL A 110 9.42 11.81 -5.38
CA VAL A 110 8.14 11.11 -5.44
C VAL A 110 8.23 9.71 -4.84
N CYS A 111 9.32 9.00 -5.08
CA CYS A 111 9.56 7.68 -4.49
C CYS A 111 9.73 7.78 -2.97
N ASP A 112 10.52 8.72 -2.48
CA ASP A 112 10.75 8.94 -1.05
C ASP A 112 9.43 9.24 -0.34
N LEU A 113 8.66 10.18 -0.84
CA LEU A 113 7.32 10.46 -0.32
C LEU A 113 6.44 9.20 -0.27
N TYR A 114 6.44 8.39 -1.34
CA TYR A 114 5.65 7.16 -1.33
C TYR A 114 6.10 6.19 -0.25
N PHE A 115 7.39 5.98 -0.07
CA PHE A 115 7.90 5.02 0.92
C PHE A 115 7.75 5.54 2.33
N ASP A 116 7.88 6.85 2.57
CA ASP A 116 7.59 7.48 3.86
C ASP A 116 6.09 7.35 4.20
N TYR A 117 5.20 7.67 3.27
CA TYR A 117 3.77 7.46 3.44
C TYR A 117 3.40 6.00 3.61
N LYS A 118 4.08 5.09 2.92
CA LYS A 118 3.85 3.65 3.06
C LYS A 118 4.26 3.16 4.44
N ASN A 119 5.35 3.65 4.99
CA ASN A 119 5.79 3.37 6.35
C ASN A 119 4.77 3.91 7.37
N LEU A 120 4.18 5.06 7.10
CA LEU A 120 3.09 5.65 7.88
C LEU A 120 1.71 5.03 7.56
N GLN A 121 1.66 4.01 6.71
CA GLN A 121 0.42 3.38 6.22
C GLN A 121 -0.59 4.38 5.63
N ALA A 122 -0.12 5.46 5.07
CA ALA A 122 -0.93 6.34 4.26
C ALA A 122 -1.48 5.58 3.03
N GLY A 123 -2.56 6.04 2.45
CA GLY A 123 -3.29 5.39 1.36
C GLY A 123 -2.40 4.84 0.23
N GLY A 124 -2.99 4.07 -0.67
CA GLY A 124 -2.24 3.42 -1.76
C GLY A 124 -1.62 4.43 -2.74
N MET A 125 -0.82 3.92 -3.69
CA MET A 125 -0.18 4.73 -4.74
C MET A 125 -1.14 5.69 -5.47
N TRP A 126 -2.39 5.31 -5.63
CA TRP A 126 -3.40 6.15 -6.28
C TRP A 126 -3.77 7.36 -5.42
N SER A 127 -3.89 7.19 -4.11
CA SER A 127 -4.13 8.29 -3.16
C SER A 127 -3.02 9.31 -3.19
N LEU A 128 -1.77 8.86 -3.07
CA LEU A 128 -0.62 9.76 -3.11
C LEU A 128 -0.52 10.48 -4.46
N PHE A 129 -0.73 9.77 -5.58
CA PHE A 129 -0.72 10.39 -6.91
C PHE A 129 -1.71 11.55 -7.03
N ASN A 130 -2.94 11.35 -6.57
CA ASN A 130 -3.96 12.41 -6.64
C ASN A 130 -3.63 13.59 -5.75
N ASN A 131 -3.08 13.34 -4.56
CA ASN A 131 -2.69 14.41 -3.65
C ASN A 131 -1.53 15.24 -4.17
N LEU A 132 -0.51 14.58 -4.73
CA LEU A 132 0.58 15.30 -5.38
C LEU A 132 0.08 16.16 -6.55
N LYS A 133 -0.98 15.71 -7.25
CA LYS A 133 -1.60 16.48 -8.34
C LYS A 133 -2.31 17.75 -7.88
N ILE A 134 -2.81 17.80 -6.68
CA ILE A 134 -3.46 18.97 -6.08
C ILE A 134 -2.52 19.82 -5.22
N GLY A 135 -1.19 19.56 -5.30
CA GLY A 135 -0.17 20.40 -4.68
C GLY A 135 0.18 20.06 -3.23
N PHE A 136 -0.15 18.86 -2.77
CA PHE A 136 0.31 18.41 -1.44
C PHE A 136 1.83 18.12 -1.44
N HIS A 137 2.49 18.37 -0.31
CA HIS A 137 3.89 18.00 0.00
C HIS A 137 4.99 18.76 -0.76
N ASP A 138 4.85 20.05 -0.97
CA ASP A 138 5.87 20.91 -1.58
C ASP A 138 6.46 20.37 -2.90
N VAL A 139 5.75 19.45 -3.55
CA VAL A 139 6.10 18.92 -4.87
C VAL A 139 5.36 19.71 -5.94
N LYS A 140 6.11 20.37 -6.81
CA LYS A 140 5.50 21.11 -7.92
C LYS A 140 4.74 20.14 -8.84
N ASN A 141 3.57 20.53 -9.31
CA ASN A 141 2.76 19.70 -10.22
C ASN A 141 3.52 19.29 -11.50
N SER A 142 4.50 20.11 -11.94
CA SER A 142 5.41 19.79 -13.04
C SER A 142 6.36 18.62 -12.74
N GLU A 143 6.65 18.34 -11.49
CA GLU A 143 7.51 17.24 -11.04
C GLU A 143 6.74 15.92 -10.93
N VAL A 144 5.39 15.97 -10.87
CA VAL A 144 4.53 14.80 -10.77
C VAL A 144 4.18 14.26 -12.16
N PRO A 145 4.31 12.95 -12.42
CA PRO A 145 3.95 12.40 -13.71
C PRO A 145 2.51 12.73 -14.13
N LYS A 146 2.30 13.15 -15.39
CA LYS A 146 0.95 13.38 -15.92
C LYS A 146 0.08 12.13 -15.87
N ASN A 147 0.71 10.96 -16.01
CA ASN A 147 0.01 9.69 -16.08
C ASN A 147 0.33 8.81 -14.89
N ILE A 148 -0.70 8.30 -14.22
CA ILE A 148 -0.60 7.39 -13.08
C ILE A 148 0.18 6.09 -13.40
N LYS A 149 0.18 5.62 -14.65
CA LYS A 149 0.98 4.46 -15.07
C LYS A 149 2.47 4.74 -14.97
N THR A 150 2.90 5.96 -15.25
CA THR A 150 4.32 6.39 -15.10
C THR A 150 4.68 6.46 -13.62
N PHE A 151 3.79 7.03 -12.79
CA PHE A 151 3.95 7.06 -11.33
C PHE A 151 4.12 5.65 -10.75
N TYR A 152 3.24 4.72 -11.12
CA TYR A 152 3.34 3.31 -10.69
C TYR A 152 4.65 2.64 -11.15
N ARG A 153 5.14 3.00 -12.35
CA ARG A 153 6.40 2.46 -12.86
C ARG A 153 7.59 2.97 -12.03
N TRP A 154 7.60 4.24 -11.63
CA TRP A 154 8.64 4.78 -10.77
C TRP A 154 8.71 4.05 -9.45
N ILE A 155 7.60 3.97 -8.72
CA ILE A 155 7.51 3.29 -7.43
C ILE A 155 7.91 1.81 -7.54
N LYS A 156 7.39 1.09 -8.55
CA LYS A 156 7.67 -0.35 -8.74
C LYS A 156 9.09 -0.65 -9.19
N SER A 157 9.79 0.30 -9.76
CA SER A 157 11.20 0.16 -10.18
C SER A 157 12.20 0.57 -9.10
N ASP A 158 11.73 1.15 -7.99
CA ASP A 158 12.55 1.45 -6.82
C ASP A 158 12.94 0.14 -6.10
N PRO A 159 14.20 -0.02 -5.67
CA PRO A 159 14.65 -1.21 -4.95
C PRO A 159 13.80 -1.53 -3.71
N ARG A 160 13.40 -0.51 -2.94
CA ARG A 160 12.57 -0.61 -1.73
C ARG A 160 11.21 -1.29 -1.98
N TRP A 161 10.71 -1.29 -3.24
CA TRP A 161 9.46 -1.97 -3.59
C TRP A 161 9.50 -3.48 -3.40
N LYS A 162 10.63 -4.13 -3.65
CA LYS A 162 10.78 -5.59 -3.48
C LYS A 162 10.67 -5.98 -2.01
N GLU A 163 11.35 -5.24 -1.13
CA GLU A 163 11.32 -5.47 0.32
C GLU A 163 9.91 -5.27 0.88
N LEU A 164 9.25 -4.20 0.45
CA LEU A 164 7.89 -3.89 0.86
C LEU A 164 6.90 -5.00 0.44
N LYS A 165 7.06 -5.56 -0.76
CA LYS A 165 6.19 -6.64 -1.26
C LYS A 165 6.29 -7.92 -0.43
N GLN A 166 7.46 -8.21 0.12
CA GLN A 166 7.67 -9.38 0.98
C GLN A 166 6.97 -9.22 2.34
N GLN A 167 6.81 -7.98 2.82
CA GLN A 167 6.17 -7.67 4.10
C GLN A 167 4.63 -7.67 4.04
N ILE A 168 4.05 -7.54 2.84
CA ILE A 168 2.59 -7.46 2.67
C ILE A 168 2.02 -8.85 2.38
N LYS A 169 1.78 -9.67 3.41
CA LYS A 169 0.84 -10.80 3.31
C LYS A 169 -0.57 -10.27 3.46
N GLN A 170 -1.31 -10.16 2.36
CA GLN A 170 -2.71 -9.76 2.38
C GLN A 170 -3.59 -10.95 2.75
N THR A 171 -4.13 -10.93 3.97
CA THR A 171 -5.32 -11.72 4.29
C THR A 171 -6.56 -10.92 3.85
N LYS A 172 -7.17 -11.32 2.75
CA LYS A 172 -8.45 -10.76 2.31
C LYS A 172 -9.57 -11.32 3.19
N ARG A 173 -10.15 -10.48 4.05
CA ARG A 173 -11.41 -10.79 4.76
C ARG A 173 -12.50 -9.87 4.22
N HIS A 174 -13.60 -10.45 3.74
CA HIS A 174 -14.79 -9.72 3.36
C HIS A 174 -15.66 -9.49 4.58
N PHE A 175 -15.87 -8.23 4.97
CA PHE A 175 -16.79 -7.85 6.05
C PHE A 175 -17.88 -6.92 5.52
N LYS A 176 -19.11 -7.15 5.98
CA LYS A 176 -20.24 -6.24 5.70
C LYS A 176 -20.00 -4.93 6.49
N ARG A 177 -19.91 -3.81 5.80
CA ARG A 177 -19.70 -2.50 6.43
C ARG A 177 -21.05 -1.93 6.83
N TYR A 178 -21.16 -1.40 8.06
CA TYR A 178 -22.29 -0.56 8.41
C TYR A 178 -22.03 0.87 7.90
N GLU A 179 -23.08 1.51 7.44
CA GLU A 179 -23.01 2.89 6.94
C GLU A 179 -23.38 3.85 8.05
N VAL A 180 -22.68 4.97 8.11
CA VAL A 180 -22.88 6.06 9.05
C VAL A 180 -23.14 7.32 8.21
N SER A 181 -24.20 8.06 8.52
CA SER A 181 -24.68 9.17 7.68
C SER A 181 -24.40 10.56 8.26
N GLU A 182 -24.00 10.67 9.54
CA GLU A 182 -23.81 11.95 10.21
C GLU A 182 -22.49 12.04 10.99
N ILE A 183 -21.97 13.26 11.16
CA ILE A 183 -20.78 13.56 11.98
C ILE A 183 -21.12 13.58 13.47
N GLY A 184 -20.11 13.44 14.33
CA GLY A 184 -20.26 13.43 15.79
C GLY A 184 -20.60 12.06 16.36
N LEU A 185 -20.53 11.00 15.55
CA LEU A 185 -20.63 9.62 16.02
C LEU A 185 -19.21 9.07 16.17
N LEU A 186 -18.72 9.02 17.42
CA LEU A 186 -17.34 8.68 17.72
C LEU A 186 -17.18 7.25 18.24
N GLN A 187 -16.03 6.66 17.94
CA GLN A 187 -15.47 5.49 18.65
C GLN A 187 -14.41 5.98 19.61
N MET A 188 -14.38 5.41 20.82
CA MET A 188 -13.34 5.64 21.82
C MET A 188 -12.75 4.29 22.23
N ASP A 189 -11.45 4.23 22.37
CA ASP A 189 -10.74 3.03 22.85
C ASP A 189 -9.47 3.43 23.59
N ALA A 190 -9.05 2.58 24.54
CA ALA A 190 -7.85 2.79 25.35
C ALA A 190 -6.68 1.97 24.80
N LYS A 191 -5.61 2.62 24.35
CA LYS A 191 -4.38 1.98 23.90
C LYS A 191 -3.33 1.95 25.00
N ILE A 192 -2.83 0.76 25.31
CA ILE A 192 -1.74 0.57 26.26
C ILE A 192 -0.40 0.76 25.55
N ILE A 193 0.44 1.61 26.10
CA ILE A 193 1.80 1.89 25.65
C ILE A 193 2.78 1.37 26.70
N THR A 194 3.68 0.51 26.30
CA THR A 194 4.68 -0.10 27.19
C THR A 194 6.09 0.16 26.68
N THR A 195 7.07 0.14 27.57
CA THR A 195 8.49 0.30 27.25
C THR A 195 9.02 -0.76 26.25
N SER A 196 8.38 -1.92 26.18
CA SER A 196 8.72 -2.96 25.21
C SER A 196 8.31 -2.64 23.76
N ASN A 197 7.30 -1.78 23.59
CA ASN A 197 6.71 -1.49 22.29
C ASN A 197 6.94 -0.05 21.82
N PHE A 198 7.34 0.83 22.74
CA PHE A 198 7.50 2.28 22.51
C PHE A 198 8.67 2.83 23.30
N PRO A 199 9.32 3.89 22.81
CA PRO A 199 10.43 4.55 23.51
C PRO A 199 9.91 5.49 24.61
N VAL A 200 9.29 4.92 25.64
CA VAL A 200 8.72 5.64 26.80
C VAL A 200 9.42 5.24 28.09
N ASP A 201 9.44 6.14 29.08
CA ASP A 201 10.08 5.94 30.38
C ASP A 201 9.32 4.93 31.27
N LYS A 202 8.01 4.87 31.13
CA LYS A 202 7.12 3.94 31.85
C LYS A 202 5.90 3.57 31.01
N LYS A 203 5.03 2.77 31.56
CA LYS A 203 3.74 2.39 30.94
C LYS A 203 2.78 3.60 30.96
N TYR A 204 2.17 3.88 29.81
CA TYR A 204 1.12 4.88 29.61
C TYR A 204 -0.11 4.30 28.96
N TYR A 205 -1.21 5.06 29.02
CA TYR A 205 -2.50 4.74 28.43
C TYR A 205 -2.96 5.93 27.62
N ILE A 206 -3.46 5.67 26.40
CA ILE A 206 -3.95 6.70 25.51
C ILE A 206 -5.41 6.42 25.25
N TYR A 207 -6.30 7.36 25.61
CA TYR A 207 -7.69 7.32 25.16
C TYR A 207 -7.79 8.04 23.83
N ASP A 208 -7.98 7.27 22.77
CA ASP A 208 -8.16 7.78 21.42
C ASP A 208 -9.63 7.88 21.05
N PHE A 209 -9.97 8.90 20.27
CA PHE A 209 -11.29 9.15 19.72
C PHE A 209 -11.21 9.28 18.21
N ILE A 210 -12.12 8.65 17.48
CA ILE A 210 -12.23 8.77 16.03
C ILE A 210 -13.67 8.99 15.59
N ASP A 211 -13.92 10.04 14.81
CA ASP A 211 -15.24 10.23 14.18
C ASP A 211 -15.44 9.19 13.07
N GLU A 212 -16.60 8.55 13.07
CA GLU A 212 -16.86 7.40 12.22
C GLU A 212 -16.99 7.73 10.73
N ILE A 213 -17.30 8.96 10.38
CA ILE A 213 -17.44 9.44 9.00
C ILE A 213 -16.17 10.10 8.51
N THR A 214 -15.77 11.17 9.20
CA THR A 214 -14.66 12.02 8.76
C THR A 214 -13.30 11.37 9.01
N ARG A 215 -13.21 10.46 10.00
CA ARG A 215 -11.96 9.91 10.52
C ARG A 215 -11.09 10.91 11.26
N ILE A 216 -11.60 12.08 11.62
CA ILE A 216 -10.91 13.00 12.54
C ILE A 216 -10.58 12.24 13.83
N VAL A 217 -9.37 12.40 14.33
CA VAL A 217 -8.88 11.76 15.55
C VAL A 217 -8.28 12.75 16.51
N PHE A 218 -8.49 12.48 17.79
CA PHE A 218 -7.75 13.08 18.91
C PHE A 218 -7.50 12.01 19.97
N GLY A 219 -6.48 12.22 20.80
CA GLY A 219 -6.17 11.28 21.88
C GLY A 219 -5.32 11.91 22.96
N TYR A 220 -5.44 11.35 24.15
CA TYR A 220 -4.89 11.93 25.38
C TYR A 220 -4.19 10.87 26.22
N VAL A 221 -2.98 11.22 26.68
CA VAL A 221 -2.09 10.33 27.44
C VAL A 221 -2.36 10.45 28.93
N TYR A 222 -2.44 9.29 29.57
CA TYR A 222 -2.60 9.16 31.03
C TYR A 222 -1.61 8.10 31.57
N ASP A 223 -1.30 8.21 32.85
CA ASP A 223 -0.44 7.23 33.56
C ASP A 223 -1.24 6.05 34.13
N SER A 224 -2.55 6.11 34.13
CA SER A 224 -3.42 5.04 34.61
C SER A 224 -4.74 4.97 33.83
N LEU A 225 -5.33 3.76 33.78
CA LEU A 225 -6.71 3.57 33.36
C LEU A 225 -7.65 3.93 34.52
N GLY A 226 -8.83 4.41 34.19
CA GLY A 226 -9.88 4.65 35.17
C GLY A 226 -10.99 5.56 34.67
N THR A 227 -12.14 5.47 35.31
CA THR A 227 -13.34 6.21 34.93
C THR A 227 -13.11 7.73 34.93
N ASN A 228 -12.36 8.27 35.92
CA ASN A 228 -12.06 9.69 36.00
C ASN A 228 -11.19 10.17 34.83
N ASN A 229 -10.19 9.39 34.45
CA ASN A 229 -9.34 9.69 33.30
C ASN A 229 -10.12 9.55 31.98
N ALA A 230 -11.01 8.58 31.87
CA ALA A 230 -11.90 8.43 30.73
C ALA A 230 -12.86 9.65 30.59
N ILE A 231 -13.44 10.12 31.70
CA ILE A 231 -14.28 11.32 31.72
C ILE A 231 -13.48 12.55 31.32
N ASN A 232 -12.28 12.73 31.90
CA ASN A 232 -11.40 13.85 31.52
C ASN A 232 -11.01 13.80 30.03
N ALA A 233 -10.74 12.62 29.51
CA ALA A 233 -10.46 12.43 28.08
C ALA A 233 -11.66 12.88 27.21
N VAL A 234 -12.89 12.53 27.60
CA VAL A 234 -14.11 13.00 26.88
C VAL A 234 -14.24 14.51 26.96
N GLN A 235 -14.01 15.14 28.12
CA GLN A 235 -14.07 16.61 28.26
C GLN A 235 -13.09 17.30 27.29
N ARG A 236 -11.87 16.80 27.20
CA ARG A 236 -10.86 17.30 26.24
C ARG A 236 -11.30 17.06 24.80
N ALA A 237 -11.84 15.88 24.49
CA ALA A 237 -12.36 15.56 23.17
C ALA A 237 -13.52 16.47 22.78
N MET A 238 -14.44 16.76 23.67
CA MET A 238 -15.54 17.69 23.41
C MET A 238 -15.02 19.08 22.99
N LYS A 239 -13.95 19.55 23.64
CA LYS A 239 -13.28 20.80 23.26
C LYS A 239 -12.65 20.72 21.88
N ASP A 240 -11.75 19.76 21.67
CA ASP A 240 -10.94 19.69 20.45
C ASP A 240 -11.79 19.36 19.21
N PHE A 241 -12.80 18.49 19.32
CA PHE A 241 -13.78 18.25 18.25
C PHE A 241 -14.69 19.47 18.03
N GLY A 242 -15.09 20.16 19.12
CA GLY A 242 -15.89 21.38 19.06
C GLY A 242 -15.17 22.52 18.33
N GLU A 243 -13.86 22.68 18.49
CA GLU A 243 -13.03 23.65 17.76
C GLU A 243 -13.06 23.40 16.23
N LEU A 244 -13.31 22.15 15.81
CA LEU A 244 -13.49 21.79 14.41
C LEU A 244 -14.97 21.80 13.95
N GLY A 245 -15.89 22.26 14.79
CA GLY A 245 -17.33 22.29 14.48
C GLY A 245 -18.03 20.92 14.60
N ILE A 246 -17.44 19.95 15.29
CA ILE A 246 -18.03 18.63 15.51
C ILE A 246 -18.59 18.54 16.92
N THR A 247 -19.92 18.51 17.05
CA THR A 247 -20.59 18.19 18.31
C THR A 247 -20.70 16.69 18.50
N ILE A 248 -20.18 16.15 19.62
CA ILE A 248 -20.25 14.73 19.91
C ILE A 248 -21.69 14.36 20.29
N LYS A 249 -22.31 13.50 19.47
CA LYS A 249 -23.70 13.03 19.68
C LYS A 249 -23.75 11.64 20.29
N ARG A 250 -22.82 10.78 19.90
CA ARG A 250 -22.72 9.40 20.36
C ARG A 250 -21.26 9.00 20.55
N LEU A 251 -21.00 8.29 21.65
CA LEU A 251 -19.71 7.71 21.94
C LEU A 251 -19.85 6.20 22.08
N ARG A 252 -19.19 5.47 21.18
CA ARG A 252 -19.10 4.00 21.23
C ARG A 252 -17.79 3.60 21.87
N THR A 253 -17.88 2.73 22.91
CA THR A 253 -16.74 2.14 23.60
C THR A 253 -16.83 0.60 23.56
N ASP A 254 -15.75 -0.08 23.94
CA ASP A 254 -15.84 -1.46 24.35
C ASP A 254 -16.50 -1.62 25.73
N ASN A 255 -16.52 -2.84 26.27
CA ASN A 255 -17.09 -3.14 27.57
C ASN A 255 -16.05 -3.10 28.70
N ALA A 256 -14.96 -2.33 28.55
CA ALA A 256 -13.94 -2.25 29.59
C ALA A 256 -14.50 -1.64 30.90
N PRO A 257 -13.93 -2.01 32.06
CA PRO A 257 -14.44 -1.59 33.36
C PRO A 257 -14.56 -0.08 33.54
N GLU A 258 -13.63 0.71 33.00
CA GLU A 258 -13.63 2.16 33.06
C GLU A 258 -14.87 2.81 32.42
N PHE A 259 -15.48 2.14 31.45
CA PHE A 259 -16.68 2.63 30.75
C PHE A 259 -17.98 2.06 31.30
N THR A 260 -17.93 0.82 31.81
CA THR A 260 -19.16 0.09 32.14
C THR A 260 -19.38 -0.13 33.63
N THR A 261 -18.38 0.04 34.49
CA THR A 261 -18.38 -0.24 35.94
C THR A 261 -19.54 -1.09 36.43
N THR A 262 -19.51 -2.36 36.20
CA THR A 262 -20.28 -3.32 36.94
C THR A 262 -19.35 -3.92 37.99
N ASN A 263 -19.45 -3.46 39.23
CA ASN A 263 -18.80 -4.12 40.35
C ASN A 263 -19.35 -5.55 40.46
N TRP A 264 -18.62 -6.51 39.93
CA TRP A 264 -18.91 -7.94 40.02
C TRP A 264 -18.76 -8.51 41.45
N SER A 265 -18.37 -7.67 42.42
CA SER A 265 -18.00 -8.11 43.75
C SER A 265 -19.18 -8.34 44.73
N ASN A 266 -20.45 -8.00 44.40
CA ASN A 266 -21.55 -8.25 45.32
C ASN A 266 -22.84 -8.66 44.60
N LYS A 267 -23.07 -9.98 44.54
CA LYS A 267 -24.29 -10.64 44.04
C LYS A 267 -25.59 -10.35 44.83
N LYS A 268 -25.62 -9.47 45.80
CA LYS A 268 -26.76 -9.36 46.73
C LYS A 268 -27.47 -7.97 46.85
N SER A 269 -27.14 -6.98 46.04
CA SER A 269 -27.99 -5.77 46.02
C SER A 269 -28.13 -5.21 44.61
N TYR A 270 -29.26 -5.50 44.00
CA TYR A 270 -29.71 -4.88 42.74
C TYR A 270 -30.22 -3.43 42.98
N LYS A 271 -29.43 -2.57 43.55
CA LYS A 271 -29.57 -1.13 43.32
C LYS A 271 -28.69 -0.79 42.15
N VAL A 272 -29.30 -0.39 41.05
CA VAL A 272 -28.60 0.13 39.85
C VAL A 272 -27.79 1.33 40.33
N LYS A 273 -26.52 1.10 40.68
CA LYS A 273 -25.56 2.20 40.89
C LYS A 273 -25.39 2.85 39.54
N GLU A 274 -25.72 4.12 39.42
CA GLU A 274 -25.45 4.93 38.25
C GLU A 274 -23.98 4.76 37.87
N ARG A 275 -23.75 4.47 36.61
CA ARG A 275 -22.38 4.30 36.07
C ARG A 275 -21.81 5.72 35.83
N PRO A 276 -20.77 6.17 36.54
CA PRO A 276 -20.32 7.56 36.48
C PRO A 276 -19.98 8.03 35.07
N PHE A 277 -19.36 7.18 34.26
CA PHE A 277 -19.02 7.48 32.86
C PHE A 277 -20.29 7.69 32.01
N THR A 278 -21.25 6.78 32.07
CA THR A 278 -22.51 6.90 31.32
C THR A 278 -23.33 8.07 31.80
N THR A 279 -23.37 8.32 33.11
CA THR A 279 -24.08 9.50 33.72
C THR A 279 -23.44 10.79 33.24
N PHE A 280 -22.12 10.89 33.19
CA PHE A 280 -21.42 12.06 32.64
C PHE A 280 -21.79 12.31 31.18
N LEU A 281 -21.74 11.27 30.33
CA LEU A 281 -22.11 11.38 28.92
C LEU A 281 -23.56 11.85 28.75
N SER A 282 -24.48 11.24 29.47
CA SER A 282 -25.93 11.61 29.44
C SER A 282 -26.18 13.06 29.83
N ARG A 283 -25.50 13.55 30.89
CA ARG A 283 -25.57 14.96 31.31
C ARG A 283 -25.09 15.94 30.26
N ASN A 284 -24.22 15.50 29.37
CA ASN A 284 -23.71 16.30 28.25
C ASN A 284 -24.42 16.00 26.91
N GLY A 285 -25.57 15.31 26.95
CA GLY A 285 -26.36 15.00 25.76
C GLY A 285 -25.69 13.96 24.81
N ILE A 286 -24.72 13.20 25.32
CA ILE A 286 -23.99 12.21 24.53
C ILE A 286 -24.56 10.79 24.78
N VAL A 287 -25.00 10.13 23.75
CA VAL A 287 -25.48 8.74 23.83
C VAL A 287 -24.27 7.79 23.98
N HIS A 288 -24.26 7.04 25.10
CA HIS A 288 -23.25 5.98 25.27
C HIS A 288 -23.71 4.68 24.61
N GLU A 289 -22.90 4.13 23.73
CA GLU A 289 -23.11 2.86 23.06
C GLU A 289 -21.95 1.91 23.35
N THR A 290 -22.21 0.70 23.84
CA THR A 290 -21.17 -0.31 24.02
C THR A 290 -21.18 -1.30 22.87
N THR A 291 -19.99 -1.79 22.48
CA THR A 291 -19.88 -2.82 21.43
C THR A 291 -20.51 -4.13 21.91
N PRO A 292 -21.26 -4.82 21.03
CA PRO A 292 -21.79 -6.15 21.37
C PRO A 292 -20.66 -7.12 21.73
N ILE A 293 -20.91 -8.00 22.69
CA ILE A 293 -19.94 -9.02 23.13
C ILE A 293 -19.55 -9.88 21.93
N ARG A 294 -18.25 -10.10 21.73
CA ARG A 294 -17.65 -10.87 20.63
C ARG A 294 -17.84 -10.23 19.23
N SER A 295 -18.05 -8.91 19.15
CA SER A 295 -18.16 -8.21 17.87
C SER A 295 -17.02 -7.21 17.67
N PRO A 296 -15.77 -7.67 17.44
CA PRO A 296 -14.60 -6.79 17.29
C PRO A 296 -14.74 -5.82 16.11
N GLN A 297 -15.63 -6.12 15.16
CA GLN A 297 -15.85 -5.29 13.97
C GLN A 297 -16.49 -3.93 14.30
N SER A 298 -17.16 -3.82 15.43
CA SER A 298 -17.86 -2.59 15.85
C SER A 298 -16.89 -1.44 16.20
N ASN A 299 -15.65 -1.76 16.64
CA ASN A 299 -14.56 -0.81 16.92
C ASN A 299 -13.47 -0.78 15.85
N GLY A 300 -13.72 -1.39 14.69
CA GLY A 300 -12.70 -1.60 13.66
C GLY A 300 -12.07 -0.31 13.08
N LYS A 301 -12.69 0.88 13.27
CA LYS A 301 -12.14 2.15 12.80
C LYS A 301 -11.00 2.61 13.70
N ILE A 302 -11.23 2.59 15.02
CA ILE A 302 -10.23 2.98 16.00
C ILE A 302 -9.12 1.93 16.14
N GLU A 303 -9.46 0.63 16.07
CA GLU A 303 -8.46 -0.45 16.05
C GLU A 303 -7.50 -0.29 14.86
N ARG A 304 -8.03 0.02 13.68
CA ARG A 304 -7.22 0.28 12.50
C ARG A 304 -6.34 1.53 12.68
N PHE A 305 -6.85 2.57 13.33
CA PHE A 305 -6.08 3.74 13.68
C PHE A 305 -4.91 3.37 14.60
N HIS A 306 -5.15 2.57 15.65
CA HIS A 306 -4.11 2.08 16.56
C HIS A 306 -2.98 1.30 15.86
N GLN A 307 -3.30 0.54 14.78
CA GLN A 307 -2.29 -0.14 13.97
C GLN A 307 -1.37 0.82 13.22
N HIS A 308 -1.81 2.05 12.96
CA HIS A 308 -1.02 3.04 12.23
C HIS A 308 0.06 3.65 13.10
N TYR A 309 -0.28 4.17 14.25
CA TYR A 309 0.73 4.85 15.05
C TYR A 309 1.67 3.93 15.81
N THR A 310 1.28 2.69 16.07
CA THR A 310 2.19 1.68 16.60
C THR A 310 3.46 1.54 15.75
N LYS A 311 3.38 1.77 14.45
CA LYS A 311 4.51 1.68 13.52
C LYS A 311 5.40 2.93 13.48
N LEU A 312 4.91 4.04 13.96
CA LEU A 312 5.67 5.29 13.99
C LEU A 312 6.77 5.31 15.04
N PHE A 313 6.57 4.57 16.11
CA PHE A 313 7.44 4.57 17.27
C PHE A 313 8.65 3.63 17.15
N TYR A 314 8.75 2.85 16.06
CA TYR A 314 9.83 1.87 15.88
C TYR A 314 11.24 2.47 15.70
N ALA A 315 11.39 3.76 15.71
CA ALA A 315 12.63 4.35 15.20
C ALA A 315 13.29 5.37 16.12
N LYS A 316 13.22 5.34 17.46
CA LYS A 316 14.02 6.31 18.21
C LYS A 316 14.34 5.91 19.66
N ASP A 317 15.61 6.07 20.01
CA ASP A 317 16.27 5.99 21.31
C ASP A 317 15.81 7.10 22.29
N LYS A 318 14.52 7.23 22.57
CA LYS A 318 14.00 8.27 23.47
C LYS A 318 13.09 7.66 24.52
N ASN A 319 13.45 7.81 25.79
CA ASN A 319 12.56 7.59 26.92
C ASN A 319 11.60 8.77 27.07
N LEU A 320 10.48 8.76 26.34
CA LEU A 320 9.51 9.84 26.37
C LEU A 320 8.70 9.79 27.67
N ASN A 321 8.64 10.91 28.38
CA ASN A 321 7.71 11.11 29.49
C ASN A 321 6.29 11.41 28.97
N GLN A 322 5.30 11.53 29.86
CA GLN A 322 3.90 11.73 29.50
C GLN A 322 3.68 12.96 28.60
N ASN A 323 4.30 14.09 28.92
CA ASN A 323 4.12 15.34 28.17
C ASN A 323 4.78 15.27 26.80
N GLU A 324 5.96 14.69 26.72
CA GLU A 324 6.69 14.48 25.46
C GLU A 324 5.94 13.50 24.56
N LEU A 325 5.38 12.42 25.13
CA LEU A 325 4.55 11.47 24.41
C LEU A 325 3.29 12.16 23.87
N GLN A 326 2.59 12.98 24.70
CA GLN A 326 1.44 13.74 24.25
C GLN A 326 1.80 14.72 23.13
N HIS A 327 2.92 15.44 23.25
CA HIS A 327 3.38 16.35 22.21
C HIS A 327 3.68 15.61 20.89
N TYR A 328 4.32 14.45 20.99
CA TYR A 328 4.61 13.61 19.83
C TYR A 328 3.33 13.11 19.15
N LEU A 329 2.35 12.67 19.95
CA LEU A 329 1.03 12.25 19.45
C LEU A 329 0.26 13.40 18.81
N ASN A 330 0.31 14.61 19.37
CA ASN A 330 -0.34 15.78 18.79
C ASN A 330 0.19 16.09 17.38
N LYS A 331 1.50 15.97 17.16
CA LYS A 331 2.08 16.08 15.81
C LYS A 331 1.56 15.01 14.87
N TYR A 332 1.40 13.80 15.39
CA TYR A 332 0.85 12.70 14.59
C TYR A 332 -0.63 12.88 14.28
N TYR A 333 -1.45 13.32 15.24
CA TYR A 333 -2.87 13.64 15.00
C TYR A 333 -3.03 14.76 13.99
N TYR A 334 -2.17 15.78 14.05
CA TYR A 334 -2.15 16.84 13.03
C TYR A 334 -1.88 16.26 11.65
N PHE A 335 -0.79 15.52 11.49
CA PHE A 335 -0.48 14.83 10.24
C PHE A 335 -1.64 13.94 9.77
N TYR A 336 -2.20 13.13 10.66
CA TYR A 336 -3.29 12.22 10.34
C TYR A 336 -4.54 12.96 9.86
N ASN A 337 -4.92 14.04 10.53
CA ASN A 337 -6.13 14.79 10.26
C ASN A 337 -6.03 15.69 9.03
N PHE A 338 -4.87 16.32 8.79
CA PHE A 338 -4.73 17.40 7.82
C PHE A 338 -3.91 17.03 6.59
N GLU A 339 -2.98 16.08 6.71
CA GLU A 339 -2.04 15.75 5.62
C GLU A 339 -2.26 14.35 5.06
N ARG A 340 -2.62 13.40 5.93
CA ARG A 340 -2.73 12.01 5.53
C ARG A 340 -4.02 11.73 4.76
N CYS A 341 -3.88 11.20 3.55
CA CYS A 341 -5.00 10.82 2.71
C CYS A 341 -5.47 9.40 2.94
N HIS A 342 -6.77 9.19 2.89
CA HIS A 342 -7.42 7.93 3.16
C HIS A 342 -8.14 7.38 1.92
N SER A 343 -7.83 6.16 1.56
CA SER A 343 -8.54 5.48 0.46
C SER A 343 -10.04 5.32 0.73
N SER A 344 -10.43 5.14 2.01
CA SER A 344 -11.83 5.05 2.42
C SER A 344 -12.58 6.40 2.41
N LEU A 345 -11.88 7.51 2.25
CA LEU A 345 -12.42 8.87 2.12
C LEU A 345 -12.25 9.41 0.68
N ASN A 346 -12.18 8.53 -0.30
CA ASN A 346 -11.94 8.91 -1.70
C ASN A 346 -10.69 9.77 -1.89
N THR A 347 -9.58 9.38 -1.20
CA THR A 347 -8.29 10.05 -1.20
C THR A 347 -8.24 11.42 -0.51
N LYS A 348 -9.27 11.79 0.22
CA LYS A 348 -9.29 13.02 1.01
C LYS A 348 -8.63 12.81 2.36
N THR A 349 -8.15 13.90 2.95
CA THR A 349 -7.80 13.91 4.37
C THR A 349 -9.07 13.90 5.23
N PRO A 350 -8.98 13.49 6.51
CA PRO A 350 -10.09 13.62 7.43
C PRO A 350 -10.67 15.04 7.48
N PHE A 351 -9.83 16.07 7.49
CA PHE A 351 -10.26 17.47 7.50
C PHE A 351 -10.97 17.88 6.21
N GLN A 352 -10.46 17.51 5.05
CA GLN A 352 -11.16 17.73 3.77
C GLN A 352 -12.52 17.05 3.74
N LYS A 353 -12.61 15.87 4.35
CA LYS A 353 -13.90 15.17 4.48
C LYS A 353 -14.85 15.89 5.40
N LEU A 354 -14.35 16.45 6.51
CA LEU A 354 -15.15 17.26 7.43
C LEU A 354 -15.70 18.51 6.72
N GLN A 355 -14.87 19.22 5.96
CA GLN A 355 -15.31 20.41 5.22
C GLN A 355 -16.53 20.15 4.33
N GLU A 356 -16.63 18.96 3.70
CA GLU A 356 -17.81 18.57 2.90
C GLU A 356 -19.12 18.51 3.72
N PHE A 357 -19.04 18.30 5.03
CA PHE A 357 -20.21 18.26 5.90
C PHE A 357 -20.56 19.63 6.48
N LEU A 358 -19.56 20.49 6.69
CA LEU A 358 -19.78 21.84 7.24
C LEU A 358 -20.28 22.84 6.17
N THR A 359 -20.06 22.53 4.89
CA THR A 359 -20.49 23.38 3.75
C THR A 359 -21.85 22.99 3.17
N LYS A 360 -22.49 21.96 3.72
CA LYS A 360 -23.86 21.54 3.39
C LYS A 360 -24.87 22.11 4.38
#